data_eee78d03064c9e1ec53c3620fd1f7eff
#
_entry.id   eee78d03064c9e1ec53c3620fd1f7eff
#
_cell.length_a   1.000
_cell.length_b   1.000
_cell.length_c   1.000
_cell.angle_alpha   90.00
_cell.angle_beta   90.00
_cell.angle_gamma   90.00
#
_symmetry.space_group_name_H-M   'P 1'
#
loop_
_entity.id
_entity.type
_entity.pdbx_description
1 polymer ?
#
loop_
_entity_poly.entity_id
_entity_poly.type
_entity_poly.pdbx_seq_one_letter_code
_entity_poly.pdbx_strand_id
1 'polypeptide(L)'
;GVNAPFGLKLEYDDDFFGRYDSLYTNLKTYNIQPSAAYKLTDNLSIGGGVDVQYVKATLTNALPQVSPLVPTDGFTSLKGDDWSVGWNAGLFYTTGDTNFGVHYRSGISHKLQGTQIISGVAAPLTAANGEFAATAPLDLPDIVTVSMMHRLTPQLRAMITGKWYNWSKFKGIAVTSATGTTNKELDYRDSYSVSVGGEYDVSPALTLRAGTMFDRTPTNPQYLTTRVPDGDRVWLTGGATWNVSQMMALNLSYAHTFVEKANIIRPDSYFPAPATVTATTLAQTSGNADQVAASLTVRF
;
A
#
# COMPACT_ATOMS: atom_id res chain seq x y z
N GLY A 1 -10.18 -13.66 9.97
CA GLY A 1 -8.94 -13.61 9.20
C GLY A 1 -7.90 -12.71 9.85
N VAL A 2 -6.62 -12.93 9.49
CA VAL A 2 -5.51 -12.04 9.80
C VAL A 2 -4.81 -11.72 8.49
N ASN A 3 -4.58 -10.45 8.19
CA ASN A 3 -3.97 -10.03 6.94
C ASN A 3 -3.19 -8.71 7.11
N ALA A 4 -2.38 -8.35 6.10
CA ALA A 4 -1.62 -7.10 6.03
C ALA A 4 -2.08 -6.33 4.78
N PRO A 5 -3.14 -5.50 4.86
CA PRO A 5 -3.78 -4.90 3.70
C PRO A 5 -2.94 -3.81 3.04
N PHE A 6 -2.09 -3.14 3.81
CA PHE A 6 -1.20 -2.09 3.33
C PHE A 6 0.22 -2.32 3.85
N GLY A 7 1.20 -1.97 3.06
CA GLY A 7 2.60 -2.04 3.43
C GLY A 7 3.48 -1.38 2.38
N LEU A 8 4.56 -0.79 2.86
CA LEU A 8 5.59 -0.19 2.01
C LEU A 8 6.93 -0.32 2.73
N LYS A 9 7.95 -0.80 2.05
CA LYS A 9 9.34 -0.71 2.52
C LYS A 9 10.21 -0.20 1.39
N LEU A 10 10.93 0.88 1.67
CA LEU A 10 11.98 1.43 0.83
C LEU A 10 13.19 1.74 1.70
N GLU A 11 14.37 1.48 1.16
CA GLU A 11 15.64 1.70 1.84
C GLU A 11 16.67 2.12 0.79
N TYR A 12 17.31 3.25 1.02
CA TYR A 12 18.36 3.81 0.19
C TYR A 12 19.66 3.89 0.99
N ASP A 13 20.77 3.91 0.30
CA ASP A 13 22.09 4.15 0.91
C ASP A 13 22.18 5.56 1.50
N ASP A 14 23.02 5.75 2.50
CA ASP A 14 23.13 7.03 3.22
C ASP A 14 23.59 8.19 2.32
N ASP A 15 24.31 7.90 1.25
CA ASP A 15 24.78 8.87 0.25
C ASP A 15 23.81 9.06 -0.94
N PHE A 16 22.61 8.47 -0.87
CA PHE A 16 21.59 8.61 -1.91
C PHE A 16 21.37 10.09 -2.26
N PHE A 17 21.33 10.43 -3.56
CA PHE A 17 21.16 11.81 -4.01
C PHE A 17 19.84 12.45 -3.54
N GLY A 18 18.77 11.63 -3.34
CA GLY A 18 17.47 12.06 -2.81
C GLY A 18 17.35 11.95 -1.29
N ARG A 19 18.44 11.80 -0.53
CA ARG A 19 18.45 11.54 0.91
C ARG A 19 17.73 12.56 1.77
N TYR A 20 17.61 13.79 1.31
CA TYR A 20 16.84 14.82 2.00
C TYR A 20 15.34 14.58 1.89
N ASP A 21 14.85 13.95 0.82
CA ASP A 21 13.46 13.53 0.68
C ASP A 21 13.19 12.21 1.44
N SER A 22 14.04 11.19 1.25
CA SER A 22 13.89 9.90 1.92
C SER A 22 15.19 9.10 1.96
N LEU A 23 15.46 8.45 3.10
CA LEU A 23 16.45 7.36 3.24
C LEU A 23 15.75 6.04 3.53
N TYR A 24 14.83 6.03 4.48
CA TYR A 24 14.10 4.83 4.85
C TYR A 24 12.63 5.11 5.04
N THR A 25 11.81 4.23 4.51
CA THR A 25 10.37 4.22 4.69
C THR A 25 9.93 2.80 4.99
N ASN A 26 9.23 2.60 6.08
CA ASN A 26 8.64 1.31 6.43
C ASN A 26 7.28 1.52 7.07
N LEU A 27 6.24 1.19 6.33
CA LEU A 27 4.86 1.16 6.79
C LEU A 27 4.40 -0.29 6.83
N LYS A 28 3.90 -0.73 7.96
CA LYS A 28 3.33 -2.07 8.13
C LYS A 28 1.95 -1.96 8.76
N THR A 29 1.00 -2.70 8.21
CA THR A 29 -0.31 -2.86 8.81
C THR A 29 -0.56 -4.32 9.14
N TYR A 30 -1.22 -4.58 10.24
CA TYR A 30 -1.73 -5.89 10.63
C TYR A 30 -3.22 -5.74 10.95
N ASN A 31 -4.04 -6.54 10.32
CA ASN A 31 -5.47 -6.45 10.44
C ASN A 31 -6.04 -7.78 10.94
N ILE A 32 -6.79 -7.72 12.04
CA ILE A 32 -7.56 -8.84 12.58
C ILE A 32 -9.01 -8.59 12.18
N GLN A 33 -9.62 -9.53 11.45
CA GLN A 33 -10.92 -9.36 10.82
C GLN A 33 -11.85 -10.51 11.18
N PRO A 34 -12.54 -10.45 12.34
CA PRO A 34 -13.71 -11.29 12.57
C PRO A 34 -14.81 -10.90 11.58
N SER A 35 -15.42 -11.91 10.96
CA SER A 35 -16.48 -11.71 9.98
C SER A 35 -17.51 -12.83 10.07
N ALA A 36 -18.75 -12.51 9.67
CA ALA A 36 -19.83 -13.45 9.56
C ALA A 36 -20.54 -13.31 8.21
N ALA A 37 -21.08 -14.40 7.70
CA ALA A 37 -21.88 -14.41 6.50
C ALA A 37 -23.15 -15.23 6.71
N TYR A 38 -24.23 -14.81 6.04
CA TYR A 38 -25.51 -15.47 6.11
C TYR A 38 -26.11 -15.60 4.72
N LYS A 39 -26.63 -16.80 4.43
CA LYS A 39 -27.34 -17.11 3.19
C LYS A 39 -28.81 -16.69 3.33
N LEU A 40 -29.18 -15.56 2.73
CA LEU A 40 -30.54 -15.02 2.80
C LEU A 40 -31.52 -15.83 1.95
N THR A 41 -31.07 -16.24 0.76
CA THR A 41 -31.83 -17.12 -0.16
C THR A 41 -30.87 -18.11 -0.79
N ASP A 42 -31.37 -19.06 -1.60
CA ASP A 42 -30.49 -20.01 -2.30
C ASP A 42 -29.47 -19.32 -3.23
N ASN A 43 -29.76 -18.10 -3.66
CA ASN A 43 -28.96 -17.36 -4.62
C ASN A 43 -28.22 -16.17 -4.00
N LEU A 44 -28.62 -15.70 -2.81
CA LEU A 44 -28.11 -14.47 -2.22
C LEU A 44 -27.52 -14.72 -0.83
N SER A 45 -26.26 -14.32 -0.66
CA SER A 45 -25.58 -14.28 0.64
C SER A 45 -25.10 -12.85 0.93
N ILE A 46 -25.18 -12.47 2.20
CA ILE A 46 -24.61 -11.23 2.73
C ILE A 46 -23.58 -11.55 3.79
N GLY A 47 -22.62 -10.68 3.99
CA GLY A 47 -21.63 -10.81 5.03
C GLY A 47 -21.09 -9.46 5.47
N GLY A 48 -20.44 -9.46 6.62
CA GLY A 48 -19.80 -8.28 7.15
C GLY A 48 -18.83 -8.64 8.25
N GLY A 49 -17.98 -7.68 8.60
CA GLY A 49 -16.97 -7.86 9.62
C GLY A 49 -16.45 -6.55 10.16
N VAL A 50 -15.71 -6.67 11.25
CA VAL A 50 -14.97 -5.57 11.87
C VAL A 50 -13.50 -5.74 11.53
N ASP A 51 -12.83 -4.65 11.20
CA ASP A 51 -11.40 -4.59 10.91
C ASP A 51 -10.69 -3.92 12.08
N VAL A 52 -9.99 -4.68 12.93
CA VAL A 52 -9.15 -4.15 14.00
C VAL A 52 -7.73 -4.10 13.46
N GLN A 53 -7.22 -2.90 13.22
CA GLN A 53 -5.97 -2.70 12.50
C GLN A 53 -4.92 -2.02 13.39
N TYR A 54 -3.74 -2.63 13.44
CA TYR A 54 -2.52 -2.04 13.95
C TYR A 54 -1.68 -1.50 12.79
N VAL A 55 -1.16 -0.29 12.94
CA VAL A 55 -0.20 0.29 11.99
C VAL A 55 1.08 0.68 12.72
N LYS A 56 2.20 0.48 12.07
CA LYS A 56 3.52 0.97 12.51
C LYS A 56 4.23 1.61 11.33
N ALA A 57 4.75 2.82 11.54
CA ALA A 57 5.51 3.55 10.54
C ALA A 57 6.89 3.94 11.08
N THR A 58 7.89 3.88 10.19
CA THR A 58 9.23 4.44 10.42
C THR A 58 9.65 5.19 9.16
N LEU A 59 9.98 6.46 9.30
CA LEU A 59 10.43 7.33 8.22
C LEU A 59 11.75 7.98 8.62
N THR A 60 12.74 7.97 7.73
CA THR A 60 14.00 8.71 7.95
C THR A 60 14.39 9.50 6.72
N ASN A 61 15.12 10.56 6.93
CA ASN A 61 15.81 11.33 5.89
C ASN A 61 16.99 12.11 6.50
N ALA A 62 17.93 12.50 5.65
CA ALA A 62 18.96 13.45 5.99
C ALA A 62 18.35 14.87 6.12
N LEU A 63 19.02 15.73 6.86
CA LEU A 63 18.72 17.17 6.96
C LEU A 63 19.88 17.98 6.41
N PRO A 64 19.65 18.89 5.45
CA PRO A 64 20.72 19.73 4.96
C PRO A 64 21.21 20.67 6.06
N GLN A 65 22.49 21.04 6.04
CA GLN A 65 23.03 22.04 6.93
C GLN A 65 22.75 23.47 6.42
N VAL A 66 22.54 24.40 7.34
CA VAL A 66 22.42 25.83 7.00
C VAL A 66 23.76 26.39 6.50
N SER A 67 24.86 25.94 7.10
CA SER A 67 26.21 26.37 6.70
C SER A 67 26.81 25.36 5.71
N PRO A 68 27.25 25.81 4.52
CA PRO A 68 27.92 24.95 3.56
C PRO A 68 29.33 24.48 4.02
N LEU A 69 29.85 25.05 5.11
CA LEU A 69 31.13 24.67 5.69
C LEU A 69 31.05 23.41 6.58
N VAL A 70 29.85 22.93 6.88
CA VAL A 70 29.64 21.69 7.64
C VAL A 70 29.52 20.53 6.66
N PRO A 71 30.46 19.59 6.64
CA PRO A 71 30.55 18.55 5.61
C PRO A 71 29.60 17.39 5.83
N THR A 72 28.95 17.29 7.00
CA THR A 72 28.05 16.17 7.36
C THR A 72 26.62 16.64 7.48
N ASP A 73 25.70 15.89 6.91
CA ASP A 73 24.27 16.18 7.05
C ASP A 73 23.77 15.91 8.47
N GLY A 74 22.71 16.61 8.85
CA GLY A 74 21.88 16.20 9.97
C GLY A 74 20.99 15.01 9.59
N PHE A 75 20.28 14.45 10.56
CA PHE A 75 19.44 13.28 10.40
C PHE A 75 18.13 13.43 11.16
N THR A 76 17.03 12.98 10.58
CA THR A 76 15.76 12.84 11.29
C THR A 76 15.18 11.43 11.13
N SER A 77 14.64 10.92 12.23
CA SER A 77 13.90 9.66 12.28
C SER A 77 12.56 9.87 12.98
N LEU A 78 11.51 9.47 12.32
CA LEU A 78 10.14 9.45 12.85
C LEU A 78 9.69 8.00 13.00
N LYS A 79 9.22 7.63 14.18
CA LYS A 79 8.63 6.33 14.47
C LYS A 79 7.32 6.53 15.19
N GLY A 80 6.30 5.77 14.82
CA GLY A 80 5.01 5.82 15.50
C GLY A 80 4.15 4.63 15.15
N ASP A 81 3.17 4.38 15.98
CA ASP A 81 2.20 3.31 15.79
C ASP A 81 0.82 3.72 16.33
N ASP A 82 -0.20 2.95 15.94
CA ASP A 82 -1.59 3.17 16.34
C ASP A 82 -2.45 1.92 16.14
N TRP A 83 -3.52 1.82 16.92
CA TRP A 83 -4.61 0.88 16.71
C TRP A 83 -5.89 1.63 16.35
N SER A 84 -6.54 1.21 15.26
CA SER A 84 -7.81 1.78 14.83
C SER A 84 -8.76 0.70 14.32
N VAL A 85 -10.03 1.06 14.15
CA VAL A 85 -11.09 0.13 13.80
C VAL A 85 -11.80 0.60 12.52
N GLY A 86 -12.07 -0.34 11.64
CA GLY A 86 -12.92 -0.18 10.47
C GLY A 86 -13.96 -1.30 10.39
N TRP A 87 -14.67 -1.35 9.30
CA TRP A 87 -15.66 -2.38 9.02
C TRP A 87 -15.70 -2.73 7.53
N ASN A 88 -16.30 -3.87 7.23
CA ASN A 88 -16.54 -4.28 5.86
C ASN A 88 -17.90 -4.96 5.73
N ALA A 89 -18.44 -4.89 4.51
CA ALA A 89 -19.68 -5.58 4.16
C ALA A 89 -19.58 -6.11 2.73
N GLY A 90 -20.27 -7.20 2.46
CA GLY A 90 -20.28 -7.82 1.15
C GLY A 90 -21.60 -8.50 0.82
N LEU A 91 -21.82 -8.61 -0.48
CA LEU A 91 -22.94 -9.31 -1.08
C LEU A 91 -22.41 -10.28 -2.13
N PHE A 92 -22.95 -11.48 -2.15
CA PHE A 92 -22.66 -12.49 -3.14
C PHE A 92 -23.97 -13.05 -3.72
N TYR A 93 -24.09 -12.99 -5.05
CA TYR A 93 -25.28 -13.45 -5.76
C TYR A 93 -24.92 -14.44 -6.86
N THR A 94 -25.62 -15.57 -6.88
CA THR A 94 -25.43 -16.64 -7.87
C THR A 94 -26.69 -16.79 -8.72
N THR A 95 -26.54 -16.81 -10.04
CA THR A 95 -27.65 -17.08 -10.97
C THR A 95 -27.15 -17.93 -12.14
N GLY A 96 -27.68 -19.13 -12.26
CA GLY A 96 -27.18 -20.11 -13.25
C GLY A 96 -25.68 -20.31 -13.13
N ASP A 97 -24.95 -20.08 -14.22
CA ASP A 97 -23.50 -20.22 -14.31
C ASP A 97 -22.73 -18.94 -13.94
N THR A 98 -23.41 -17.92 -13.39
CA THR A 98 -22.81 -16.61 -13.08
C THR A 98 -22.84 -16.32 -11.59
N ASN A 99 -21.72 -15.86 -11.06
CA ASN A 99 -21.59 -15.33 -9.71
C ASN A 99 -21.21 -13.85 -9.75
N PHE A 100 -21.85 -13.04 -8.93
CA PHE A 100 -21.57 -11.64 -8.73
C PHE A 100 -21.14 -11.41 -7.28
N GLY A 101 -20.14 -10.58 -7.08
CA GLY A 101 -19.68 -10.15 -5.77
C GLY A 101 -19.58 -8.64 -5.70
N VAL A 102 -20.06 -8.05 -4.62
CA VAL A 102 -19.81 -6.65 -4.25
C VAL A 102 -19.29 -6.64 -2.83
N HIS A 103 -18.20 -5.92 -2.61
CA HIS A 103 -17.60 -5.78 -1.30
C HIS A 103 -17.18 -4.33 -1.06
N TYR A 104 -17.52 -3.82 0.10
CA TYR A 104 -17.07 -2.53 0.60
C TYR A 104 -16.22 -2.74 1.85
N ARG A 105 -15.10 -2.05 1.91
CA ARG A 105 -14.26 -1.92 3.10
C ARG A 105 -14.13 -0.44 3.44
N SER A 106 -14.44 -0.07 4.66
CA SER A 106 -14.29 1.30 5.13
C SER A 106 -12.82 1.70 5.17
N GLY A 107 -12.56 2.96 4.90
CA GLY A 107 -11.30 3.58 5.28
C GLY A 107 -11.08 3.50 6.79
N ILE A 108 -9.82 3.58 7.20
CA ILE A 108 -9.42 3.59 8.61
C ILE A 108 -8.50 4.79 8.81
N SER A 109 -8.90 5.70 9.71
CA SER A 109 -8.10 6.84 10.11
C SER A 109 -7.29 6.48 11.36
N HIS A 110 -5.98 6.56 11.24
CA HIS A 110 -5.02 6.35 12.32
C HIS A 110 -4.46 7.68 12.81
N LYS A 111 -4.15 7.75 14.09
CA LYS A 111 -3.39 8.84 14.69
C LYS A 111 -2.13 8.26 15.32
N LEU A 112 -1.09 8.08 14.49
CA LEU A 112 0.17 7.53 14.96
C LEU A 112 0.72 8.40 16.09
N GLN A 113 1.13 7.76 17.17
CA GLN A 113 1.83 8.36 18.29
C GLN A 113 3.21 7.75 18.38
N GLY A 114 4.20 8.59 18.66
CA GLY A 114 5.57 8.09 18.69
C GLY A 114 6.59 9.19 18.93
N THR A 115 7.76 9.02 18.29
CA THR A 115 8.93 9.83 18.57
C THR A 115 9.56 10.35 17.28
N GLN A 116 9.91 11.62 17.28
CA GLN A 116 10.79 12.25 16.30
C GLN A 116 12.18 12.45 16.95
N ILE A 117 13.22 11.92 16.31
CA ILE A 117 14.61 12.17 16.68
C ILE A 117 15.22 13.06 15.60
N ILE A 118 15.87 14.14 16.02
CA ILE A 118 16.68 15.02 15.17
C ILE A 118 18.09 15.02 15.74
N SER A 119 19.10 14.81 14.89
CA SER A 119 20.49 14.77 15.31
C SER A 119 21.44 15.31 14.26
N GLY A 120 22.66 15.70 14.65
CA GLY A 120 23.70 16.15 13.73
C GLY A 120 23.46 17.53 13.10
N VAL A 121 22.43 18.26 13.50
CA VAL A 121 22.19 19.63 13.03
C VAL A 121 23.19 20.58 13.71
N ALA A 122 23.96 21.30 12.88
CA ALA A 122 25.01 22.21 13.35
C ALA A 122 24.45 23.62 13.67
N ALA A 123 25.33 24.48 14.20
CA ALA A 123 25.01 25.89 14.42
C ALA A 123 24.54 26.59 13.12
N PRO A 124 23.58 27.50 13.18
CA PRO A 124 22.95 28.07 14.39
C PRO A 124 21.77 27.23 14.95
N LEU A 125 21.41 26.10 14.35
CA LEU A 125 20.21 25.33 14.68
C LEU A 125 20.46 24.10 15.58
N THR A 126 21.53 24.08 16.35
CA THR A 126 21.87 22.97 17.28
C THR A 126 20.74 22.66 18.28
N ALA A 127 19.95 23.65 18.65
CA ALA A 127 18.80 23.48 19.54
C ALA A 127 17.64 22.62 18.93
N ALA A 128 17.68 22.38 17.59
CA ALA A 128 16.76 21.45 16.95
C ALA A 128 17.06 19.97 17.23
N ASN A 129 18.31 19.67 17.65
CA ASN A 129 18.68 18.29 18.00
C ASN A 129 17.97 17.87 19.28
N GLY A 130 17.47 16.65 19.27
CA GLY A 130 16.77 16.06 20.42
C GLY A 130 15.82 14.95 20.05
N GLU A 131 15.15 14.46 21.06
CA GLU A 131 14.07 13.48 20.95
C GLU A 131 12.75 14.12 21.42
N PHE A 132 11.74 14.08 20.57
CA PHE A 132 10.48 14.77 20.79
C PHE A 132 9.32 13.80 20.60
N ALA A 133 8.33 13.88 21.48
CA ALA A 133 7.06 13.20 21.22
C ALA A 133 6.42 13.77 19.94
N ALA A 134 5.94 12.90 19.09
CA ALA A 134 5.38 13.28 17.79
C ALA A 134 4.08 12.54 17.48
N THR A 135 3.22 13.18 16.72
CA THR A 135 1.98 12.58 16.20
C THR A 135 1.87 12.83 14.72
N ALA A 136 1.27 11.84 13.99
CA ALA A 136 1.00 11.97 12.57
C ALA A 136 -0.33 11.27 12.22
N PRO A 137 -1.27 11.97 11.55
CA PRO A 137 -2.46 11.33 11.00
C PRO A 137 -2.08 10.47 9.79
N LEU A 138 -2.79 9.35 9.61
CA LEU A 138 -2.68 8.47 8.45
C LEU A 138 -4.08 7.97 8.09
N ASP A 139 -4.61 8.47 6.97
CA ASP A 139 -5.91 8.07 6.46
C ASP A 139 -5.75 7.01 5.38
N LEU A 140 -6.20 5.79 5.65
CA LEU A 140 -6.25 4.70 4.70
C LEU A 140 -7.59 4.72 3.95
N PRO A 141 -7.63 4.35 2.65
CA PRO A 141 -8.79 4.55 1.80
C PRO A 141 -9.93 3.59 2.08
N ASP A 142 -11.14 4.02 1.74
CA ASP A 142 -12.24 3.10 1.46
C ASP A 142 -11.93 2.31 0.19
N ILE A 143 -12.45 1.09 0.12
CA ILE A 143 -12.28 0.21 -1.04
C ILE A 143 -13.64 -0.36 -1.43
N VAL A 144 -14.04 -0.17 -2.69
CA VAL A 144 -15.17 -0.86 -3.30
C VAL A 144 -14.63 -1.89 -4.28
N THR A 145 -15.10 -3.11 -4.20
CA THR A 145 -14.78 -4.19 -5.13
C THR A 145 -16.05 -4.73 -5.75
N VAL A 146 -16.08 -4.84 -7.08
CA VAL A 146 -17.15 -5.49 -7.84
C VAL A 146 -16.53 -6.57 -8.70
N SER A 147 -17.09 -7.77 -8.65
CA SER A 147 -16.58 -8.93 -9.38
C SER A 147 -17.69 -9.75 -10.01
N MET A 148 -17.35 -10.37 -11.13
CA MET A 148 -18.18 -11.35 -11.80
C MET A 148 -17.34 -12.55 -12.21
N MET A 149 -17.88 -13.73 -12.02
CA MET A 149 -17.37 -14.99 -12.58
C MET A 149 -18.47 -15.64 -13.40
N HIS A 150 -18.15 -16.07 -14.61
CA HIS A 150 -19.07 -16.80 -15.47
C HIS A 150 -18.46 -18.09 -15.96
N ARG A 151 -19.21 -19.21 -15.86
CA ARG A 151 -18.81 -20.50 -16.40
C ARG A 151 -19.20 -20.56 -17.88
N LEU A 152 -18.19 -20.43 -18.75
CA LEU A 152 -18.35 -20.47 -20.20
C LEU A 152 -18.58 -21.89 -20.72
N THR A 153 -17.90 -22.87 -20.12
CA THR A 153 -18.06 -24.30 -20.38
C THR A 153 -17.93 -25.06 -19.05
N PRO A 154 -18.23 -26.36 -18.97
CA PRO A 154 -17.98 -27.15 -17.77
C PRO A 154 -16.53 -27.04 -17.23
N GLN A 155 -15.55 -26.78 -18.10
CA GLN A 155 -14.13 -26.70 -17.75
C GLN A 155 -13.59 -25.26 -17.68
N LEU A 156 -14.25 -24.27 -18.33
CA LEU A 156 -13.71 -22.92 -18.49
C LEU A 156 -14.56 -21.91 -17.71
N ARG A 157 -13.92 -21.13 -16.83
CA ARG A 157 -14.48 -20.00 -16.11
C ARG A 157 -13.75 -18.71 -16.47
N ALA A 158 -14.48 -17.64 -16.74
CA ALA A 158 -13.95 -16.30 -16.95
C ALA A 158 -14.32 -15.41 -15.77
N MET A 159 -13.43 -14.48 -15.43
CA MET A 159 -13.57 -13.59 -14.29
C MET A 159 -13.19 -12.17 -14.66
N ILE A 160 -13.93 -11.20 -14.11
CA ILE A 160 -13.61 -9.78 -14.17
C ILE A 160 -13.79 -9.18 -12.78
N THR A 161 -12.89 -8.29 -12.37
CA THR A 161 -12.98 -7.57 -11.11
C THR A 161 -12.57 -6.12 -11.33
N GLY A 162 -13.38 -5.20 -10.82
CA GLY A 162 -13.06 -3.79 -10.69
C GLY A 162 -12.92 -3.42 -9.21
N LYS A 163 -11.93 -2.59 -8.90
CA LYS A 163 -11.78 -2.00 -7.57
C LYS A 163 -11.63 -0.49 -7.69
N TRP A 164 -12.19 0.21 -6.73
CA TRP A 164 -12.00 1.64 -6.54
C TRP A 164 -11.47 1.89 -5.14
N TYR A 165 -10.54 2.85 -5.02
CA TYR A 165 -9.88 3.22 -3.78
C TYR A 165 -10.02 4.73 -3.56
N ASN A 166 -10.59 5.14 -2.44
CA ASN A 166 -10.76 6.54 -2.05
C ASN A 166 -9.46 7.12 -1.46
N TRP A 167 -8.38 7.10 -2.26
CA TRP A 167 -7.09 7.64 -1.82
C TRP A 167 -7.05 9.16 -1.74
N SER A 168 -8.02 9.87 -2.31
CA SER A 168 -8.10 11.34 -2.25
C SER A 168 -8.22 11.89 -0.83
N LYS A 169 -8.54 11.04 0.16
CA LYS A 169 -8.50 11.37 1.60
C LYS A 169 -7.08 11.58 2.11
N PHE A 170 -6.08 10.92 1.51
CA PHE A 170 -4.69 11.02 1.95
C PHE A 170 -4.02 12.25 1.30
N LYS A 171 -3.94 13.34 2.04
CA LYS A 171 -3.41 14.62 1.56
C LYS A 171 -1.91 14.75 1.73
N GLY A 172 -1.31 14.01 2.64
CA GLY A 172 0.12 14.09 2.89
C GLY A 172 0.53 13.55 4.26
N ILE A 173 1.77 13.78 4.59
CA ILE A 173 2.36 13.39 5.87
C ILE A 173 2.54 14.65 6.70
N ALA A 174 1.66 14.87 7.67
CA ALA A 174 1.76 15.96 8.64
C ALA A 174 2.31 15.40 9.96
N VAL A 175 3.45 15.90 10.41
CA VAL A 175 4.09 15.50 11.67
C VAL A 175 4.06 16.68 12.61
N THR A 176 3.44 16.52 13.76
CA THR A 176 3.39 17.52 14.84
C THR A 176 4.23 17.05 16.01
N SER A 177 5.19 17.87 16.43
CA SER A 177 6.03 17.67 17.61
C SER A 177 6.27 18.98 18.34
N ALA A 178 7.07 18.96 19.41
CA ALA A 178 7.45 20.18 20.13
C ALA A 178 8.25 21.18 19.28
N THR A 179 8.89 20.72 18.17
CA THR A 179 9.62 21.58 17.23
C THR A 179 8.71 22.27 16.21
N GLY A 180 7.40 21.98 16.23
CA GLY A 180 6.40 22.52 15.31
C GLY A 180 5.71 21.45 14.48
N THR A 181 4.99 21.89 13.44
CA THR A 181 4.34 20.98 12.48
C THR A 181 5.06 21.06 11.13
N THR A 182 5.50 19.89 10.65
CA THR A 182 6.02 19.73 9.30
C THR A 182 4.95 19.06 8.45
N ASN A 183 4.61 19.62 7.30
CA ASN A 183 3.65 19.06 6.36
C ASN A 183 4.33 18.77 5.03
N LYS A 184 4.27 17.51 4.59
CA LYS A 184 4.70 17.08 3.26
C LYS A 184 3.47 16.73 2.44
N GLU A 185 3.06 17.65 1.58
CA GLU A 185 1.92 17.48 0.70
C GLU A 185 2.18 16.38 -0.33
N LEU A 186 1.22 15.49 -0.51
CA LEU A 186 1.23 14.39 -1.48
C LEU A 186 -0.02 14.39 -2.36
N ASP A 187 -1.12 14.96 -1.88
CA ASP A 187 -2.41 15.17 -2.54
C ASP A 187 -2.81 13.99 -3.44
N TYR A 188 -2.91 12.80 -2.84
CA TYR A 188 -3.28 11.58 -3.56
C TYR A 188 -4.65 11.73 -4.22
N ARG A 189 -4.84 11.00 -5.30
CA ARG A 189 -6.09 10.95 -6.08
C ARG A 189 -6.72 9.58 -5.93
N ASP A 190 -8.03 9.52 -6.10
CA ASP A 190 -8.71 8.24 -6.19
C ASP A 190 -8.10 7.40 -7.29
N SER A 191 -7.95 6.12 -7.01
CA SER A 191 -7.40 5.15 -7.94
C SER A 191 -8.35 4.00 -8.18
N TYR A 192 -8.08 3.23 -9.22
CA TYR A 192 -8.86 2.06 -9.57
C TYR A 192 -7.99 0.97 -10.17
N SER A 193 -8.43 -0.26 -10.04
CA SER A 193 -7.87 -1.37 -10.79
C SER A 193 -8.95 -2.17 -11.49
N VAL A 194 -8.59 -2.73 -12.65
CA VAL A 194 -9.46 -3.63 -13.41
C VAL A 194 -8.65 -4.86 -13.77
N SER A 195 -9.17 -6.03 -13.45
CA SER A 195 -8.53 -7.32 -13.77
C SER A 195 -9.48 -8.22 -14.56
N VAL A 196 -8.92 -8.96 -15.49
CA VAL A 196 -9.59 -10.04 -16.20
C VAL A 196 -8.75 -11.30 -16.10
N GLY A 197 -9.41 -12.45 -16.01
CA GLY A 197 -8.70 -13.73 -15.90
C GLY A 197 -9.59 -14.90 -16.29
N GLY A 198 -8.95 -16.05 -16.40
CA GLY A 198 -9.62 -17.30 -16.69
C GLY A 198 -9.03 -18.46 -15.92
N GLU A 199 -9.85 -19.46 -15.73
CA GLU A 199 -9.52 -20.70 -15.08
C GLU A 199 -10.00 -21.85 -15.94
N TYR A 200 -9.10 -22.82 -16.23
CA TYR A 200 -9.38 -23.96 -17.06
C TYR A 200 -9.02 -25.28 -16.36
N ASP A 201 -10.01 -26.15 -16.21
CA ASP A 201 -9.82 -27.49 -15.66
C ASP A 201 -9.30 -28.42 -16.78
N VAL A 202 -7.99 -28.61 -16.83
CA VAL A 202 -7.33 -29.51 -17.78
C VAL A 202 -7.73 -30.96 -17.51
N SER A 203 -7.89 -31.29 -16.24
CA SER A 203 -8.32 -32.60 -15.75
C SER A 203 -8.92 -32.44 -14.32
N PRO A 204 -9.55 -33.48 -13.74
CA PRO A 204 -9.96 -33.43 -12.34
C PRO A 204 -8.82 -33.15 -11.35
N ALA A 205 -7.58 -33.46 -11.75
CA ALA A 205 -6.40 -33.24 -10.93
C ALA A 205 -5.70 -31.88 -11.17
N LEU A 206 -5.91 -31.21 -12.32
CA LEU A 206 -5.15 -30.02 -12.69
C LEU A 206 -6.04 -28.90 -13.20
N THR A 207 -5.97 -27.75 -12.55
CA THR A 207 -6.57 -26.48 -12.97
C THR A 207 -5.49 -25.47 -13.26
N LEU A 208 -5.53 -24.81 -14.43
CA LEU A 208 -4.64 -23.72 -14.82
C LEU A 208 -5.37 -22.38 -14.74
N ARG A 209 -4.62 -21.31 -14.44
CA ARG A 209 -5.14 -19.93 -14.36
C ARG A 209 -4.21 -18.97 -15.07
N ALA A 210 -4.81 -17.97 -15.71
CA ALA A 210 -4.08 -16.83 -16.27
C ALA A 210 -4.91 -15.56 -16.13
N GLY A 211 -4.25 -14.42 -16.01
CA GLY A 211 -4.94 -13.14 -15.90
C GLY A 211 -4.03 -11.95 -16.10
N THR A 212 -4.66 -10.80 -16.26
CA THR A 212 -3.99 -9.50 -16.30
C THR A 212 -4.78 -8.49 -15.48
N MET A 213 -4.09 -7.46 -14.98
CA MET A 213 -4.68 -6.36 -14.26
C MET A 213 -3.98 -5.05 -14.66
N PHE A 214 -4.78 -4.03 -14.89
CA PHE A 214 -4.34 -2.64 -14.86
C PHE A 214 -4.64 -2.06 -13.49
N ASP A 215 -3.66 -1.37 -12.89
CA ASP A 215 -3.76 -0.78 -11.56
C ASP A 215 -3.23 0.66 -11.62
N ARG A 216 -4.12 1.63 -11.48
CA ARG A 216 -3.79 3.05 -11.50
C ARG A 216 -3.18 3.48 -10.19
N THR A 217 -2.04 4.15 -10.25
CA THR A 217 -1.41 4.74 -9.07
C THR A 217 -2.27 5.86 -8.46
N PRO A 218 -2.39 5.94 -7.13
CA PRO A 218 -3.02 7.09 -6.48
C PRO A 218 -2.12 8.33 -6.43
N THR A 219 -0.83 8.19 -6.67
CA THR A 219 0.12 9.30 -6.51
C THR A 219 -0.17 10.44 -7.49
N ASN A 220 0.03 11.66 -7.01
CA ASN A 220 -0.08 12.85 -7.84
C ASN A 220 1.32 13.19 -8.42
N PRO A 221 1.50 13.22 -9.76
CA PRO A 221 2.80 13.48 -10.36
C PRO A 221 3.45 14.81 -9.90
N GLN A 222 2.64 15.81 -9.55
CA GLN A 222 3.13 17.10 -9.06
C GLN A 222 3.81 16.97 -7.68
N TYR A 223 3.38 15.98 -6.87
CA TYR A 223 3.83 15.77 -5.49
C TYR A 223 4.55 14.45 -5.30
N LEU A 224 4.97 13.80 -6.40
CA LEU A 224 5.67 12.53 -6.33
C LEU A 224 7.00 12.68 -5.59
N THR A 225 7.33 11.71 -4.76
CA THR A 225 8.52 11.71 -3.90
C THR A 225 9.32 10.43 -4.05
N THR A 226 10.59 10.45 -3.65
CA THR A 226 11.39 9.22 -3.56
C THR A 226 10.97 8.33 -2.39
N ARG A 227 10.14 8.83 -1.48
CA ARG A 227 9.57 8.08 -0.36
C ARG A 227 8.49 7.08 -0.79
N VAL A 228 7.72 7.43 -1.81
CA VAL A 228 6.70 6.57 -2.44
C VAL A 228 6.81 6.75 -3.96
N PRO A 229 7.89 6.25 -4.56
CA PRO A 229 8.09 6.33 -6.01
C PRO A 229 7.16 5.34 -6.69
N ASP A 230 6.10 5.82 -7.30
CA ASP A 230 5.04 4.98 -7.85
C ASP A 230 4.61 5.44 -9.25
N GLY A 231 3.97 4.52 -10.00
CA GLY A 231 3.43 4.73 -11.33
C GLY A 231 2.30 3.74 -11.62
N ASP A 232 1.59 3.93 -12.70
CA ASP A 232 0.58 2.98 -13.14
C ASP A 232 1.20 1.60 -13.38
N ARG A 233 0.44 0.52 -13.14
CA ARG A 233 0.96 -0.84 -13.16
C ARG A 233 0.12 -1.73 -14.06
N VAL A 234 0.83 -2.60 -14.79
CA VAL A 234 0.22 -3.73 -15.50
C VAL A 234 0.77 -5.01 -14.89
N TRP A 235 -0.13 -5.93 -14.56
CA TRP A 235 0.20 -7.22 -14.00
C TRP A 235 -0.12 -8.32 -15.01
N LEU A 236 0.79 -9.26 -15.14
CA LEU A 236 0.57 -10.54 -15.83
C LEU A 236 0.68 -11.66 -14.80
N THR A 237 -0.33 -12.53 -14.74
CA THR A 237 -0.39 -13.58 -13.73
C THR A 237 -0.65 -14.94 -14.35
N GLY A 238 -0.06 -15.96 -13.75
CA GLY A 238 -0.31 -17.35 -14.06
C GLY A 238 -0.35 -18.21 -12.81
N GLY A 239 -1.05 -19.31 -12.86
CA GLY A 239 -1.12 -20.22 -11.71
C GLY A 239 -1.65 -21.60 -12.05
N ALA A 240 -1.42 -22.54 -11.15
CA ALA A 240 -1.91 -23.90 -11.25
C ALA A 240 -2.34 -24.42 -9.88
N THR A 241 -3.41 -25.21 -9.86
CA THR A 241 -3.79 -26.05 -8.74
C THR A 241 -3.63 -27.50 -9.15
N TRP A 242 -2.86 -28.25 -8.39
CA TRP A 242 -2.74 -29.70 -8.54
C TRP A 242 -3.36 -30.39 -7.34
N ASN A 243 -4.49 -31.07 -7.57
CA ASN A 243 -5.12 -31.96 -6.59
C ASN A 243 -4.31 -33.26 -6.53
N VAL A 244 -3.36 -33.34 -5.61
CA VAL A 244 -2.46 -34.49 -5.41
C VAL A 244 -3.27 -35.70 -4.94
N SER A 245 -4.31 -35.47 -4.13
CA SER A 245 -5.27 -36.44 -3.66
C SER A 245 -6.61 -35.79 -3.33
N GLN A 246 -7.60 -36.56 -2.89
CA GLN A 246 -8.88 -36.00 -2.41
C GLN A 246 -8.71 -35.09 -1.19
N MET A 247 -7.65 -35.32 -0.39
CA MET A 247 -7.34 -34.55 0.83
C MET A 247 -6.34 -33.44 0.63
N MET A 248 -5.57 -33.43 -0.46
CA MET A 248 -4.44 -32.51 -0.64
C MET A 248 -4.45 -31.81 -2.01
N ALA A 249 -4.34 -30.49 -2.00
CA ALA A 249 -4.13 -29.69 -3.20
C ALA A 249 -2.95 -28.74 -3.03
N LEU A 250 -2.05 -28.72 -4.00
CA LEU A 250 -0.93 -27.78 -4.13
C LEU A 250 -1.34 -26.66 -5.08
N ASN A 251 -1.18 -25.40 -4.64
CA ASN A 251 -1.39 -24.23 -5.47
C ASN A 251 -0.06 -23.53 -5.69
N LEU A 252 0.23 -23.16 -6.94
CA LEU A 252 1.38 -22.37 -7.35
C LEU A 252 0.87 -21.18 -8.12
N SER A 253 1.48 -20.00 -7.90
CA SER A 253 1.18 -18.80 -8.65
C SER A 253 2.42 -17.95 -8.88
N TYR A 254 2.41 -17.25 -10.01
CA TYR A 254 3.41 -16.29 -10.41
C TYR A 254 2.72 -15.02 -10.90
N ALA A 255 3.29 -13.88 -10.56
CA ALA A 255 2.87 -12.59 -11.10
C ALA A 255 4.10 -11.76 -11.46
N HIS A 256 4.06 -11.14 -12.63
CA HIS A 256 5.00 -10.10 -13.05
C HIS A 256 4.28 -8.76 -13.12
N THR A 257 4.89 -7.73 -12.52
CA THR A 257 4.35 -6.37 -12.48
C THR A 257 5.27 -5.44 -13.24
N PHE A 258 4.73 -4.77 -14.24
CA PHE A 258 5.37 -3.65 -14.93
C PHE A 258 4.90 -2.35 -14.29
N VAL A 259 5.83 -1.50 -13.86
CA VAL A 259 5.52 -0.19 -13.30
C VAL A 259 5.92 0.89 -14.30
N GLU A 260 4.99 1.79 -14.62
CA GLU A 260 5.24 2.91 -15.52
C GLU A 260 6.29 3.85 -14.92
N LYS A 261 7.15 4.38 -15.79
CA LYS A 261 8.16 5.36 -15.40
C LYS A 261 7.50 6.68 -15.02
N ALA A 262 7.93 7.27 -13.92
CA ALA A 262 7.45 8.57 -13.48
C ALA A 262 8.62 9.48 -13.12
N ASN A 263 8.48 10.78 -13.41
CA ASN A 263 9.48 11.80 -13.07
C ASN A 263 9.16 12.38 -11.70
N ILE A 264 10.19 12.53 -10.90
CA ILE A 264 10.14 13.17 -9.58
C ILE A 264 10.84 14.52 -9.70
N ILE A 265 10.10 15.61 -9.43
CA ILE A 265 10.62 16.97 -9.33
C ILE A 265 10.10 17.51 -8.01
N ARG A 266 10.90 17.37 -6.96
CA ARG A 266 10.46 17.66 -5.59
C ARG A 266 11.33 18.75 -4.95
N PRO A 267 10.89 20.02 -4.91
CA PRO A 267 11.47 21.03 -4.06
C PRO A 267 10.94 20.86 -2.63
N ASP A 268 11.83 20.78 -1.66
CA ASP A 268 11.51 20.72 -0.23
C ASP A 268 12.28 21.83 0.50
N SER A 269 11.63 22.44 1.49
CA SER A 269 12.23 23.46 2.36
C SER A 269 12.38 22.91 3.77
N TYR A 270 13.55 23.10 4.33
CA TYR A 270 13.94 22.64 5.66
C TYR A 270 14.20 23.85 6.54
N PHE A 271 13.78 23.75 7.79
CA PHE A 271 13.87 24.77 8.83
C PHE A 271 13.03 26.05 8.52
N PRO A 272 12.58 26.75 9.56
CA PRO A 272 11.83 28.00 9.41
C PRO A 272 12.77 29.16 9.05
N ALA A 273 12.20 30.20 8.45
CA ALA A 273 12.92 31.45 8.22
C ALA A 273 13.48 32.05 9.53
N PRO A 274 14.66 32.69 9.52
CA PRO A 274 15.50 33.04 8.33
C PRO A 274 16.47 31.91 7.91
N ALA A 275 16.49 30.77 8.59
CA ALA A 275 17.44 29.67 8.37
C ALA A 275 16.94 28.64 7.34
N THR A 276 15.99 28.98 6.49
CA THR A 276 15.41 28.06 5.51
C THR A 276 16.45 27.61 4.48
N VAL A 277 16.57 26.30 4.32
CA VAL A 277 17.38 25.66 3.26
C VAL A 277 16.41 24.95 2.31
N THR A 278 16.58 25.15 1.01
CA THR A 278 15.78 24.47 -0.02
C THR A 278 16.66 23.46 -0.78
N ALA A 279 16.19 22.24 -0.91
CA ALA A 279 16.80 21.22 -1.75
C ALA A 279 15.77 20.70 -2.76
N THR A 280 16.17 20.51 -4.02
CA THR A 280 15.30 19.95 -5.05
C THR A 280 15.79 18.58 -5.47
N THR A 281 14.94 17.56 -5.28
CA THR A 281 15.22 16.21 -5.77
C THR A 281 14.70 16.07 -7.19
N LEU A 282 15.59 15.76 -8.12
CA LEU A 282 15.29 15.42 -9.52
C LEU A 282 15.60 13.97 -9.76
N ALA A 283 14.59 13.18 -10.10
CA ALA A 283 14.74 11.74 -10.30
C ALA A 283 13.74 11.19 -11.32
N GLN A 284 13.98 9.97 -11.76
CA GLN A 284 13.01 9.15 -12.48
C GLN A 284 12.87 7.81 -11.76
N THR A 285 11.65 7.41 -11.48
CA THR A 285 11.35 6.06 -10.97
C THR A 285 11.01 5.12 -12.10
N SER A 286 11.45 3.87 -11.99
CA SER A 286 11.03 2.76 -12.83
C SER A 286 11.22 1.46 -12.05
N GLY A 287 10.41 0.46 -12.32
CA GLY A 287 10.56 -0.82 -11.64
C GLY A 287 9.73 -1.92 -12.26
N ASN A 288 10.13 -3.14 -11.97
CA ASN A 288 9.37 -4.35 -12.21
C ASN A 288 9.43 -5.19 -10.94
N ALA A 289 8.45 -6.05 -10.73
CA ALA A 289 8.45 -6.96 -9.60
C ALA A 289 7.98 -8.35 -10.03
N ASP A 290 8.66 -9.36 -9.53
CA ASP A 290 8.30 -10.76 -9.68
C ASP A 290 7.81 -11.31 -8.33
N GLN A 291 6.68 -11.99 -8.35
CA GLN A 291 6.08 -12.60 -7.17
C GLN A 291 5.81 -14.08 -7.43
N VAL A 292 6.25 -14.92 -6.54
CA VAL A 292 5.97 -16.35 -6.54
C VAL A 292 5.30 -16.71 -5.22
N ALA A 293 4.20 -17.46 -5.29
CA ALA A 293 3.55 -17.96 -4.10
C ALA A 293 3.20 -19.45 -4.26
N ALA A 294 3.28 -20.19 -3.16
CA ALA A 294 2.85 -21.56 -3.05
C ALA A 294 1.98 -21.75 -1.81
N SER A 295 0.94 -22.55 -1.92
CA SER A 295 0.12 -22.96 -0.77
C SER A 295 -0.31 -24.40 -0.86
N LEU A 296 -0.41 -25.06 0.29
CA LEU A 296 -0.94 -26.40 0.44
C LEU A 296 -2.30 -26.32 1.14
N THR A 297 -3.32 -26.87 0.51
CA THR A 297 -4.64 -27.07 1.12
C THR A 297 -4.78 -28.50 1.57
N VAL A 298 -5.10 -28.71 2.84
CA VAL A 298 -5.40 -30.03 3.43
C VAL A 298 -6.86 -30.03 3.87
N ARG A 299 -7.61 -31.07 3.46
CA ARG A 299 -9.02 -31.27 3.84
C ARG A 299 -9.07 -32.50 4.77
N PHE A 300 -9.73 -32.35 5.89
CA PHE A 300 -9.89 -33.38 6.94
C PHE A 300 -11.27 -33.99 6.85
#